data_6b213b801d134fadfd7b9243af2ffcd4
#
_entry.id   6b213b801d134fadfd7b9243af2ffcd4
#
_cell.length_a   1.000
_cell.length_b   1.000
_cell.length_c   1.000
_cell.angle_alpha   90.00
_cell.angle_beta   90.00
_cell.angle_gamma   90.00
#
_symmetry.space_group_name_H-M   'P 1'
#
loop_
_entity.id
_entity.type
_entity.pdbx_description
1 polymer ?
#
loop_
_entity_poly.entity_id
_entity_poly.type
_entity_poly.pdbx_seq_one_letter_code
_entity_poly.pdbx_strand_id
1 'polypeptide(L)'
;MRKLALRDEILLQIDKAARYIGGEVNAVMKNKDDVDIRFAMAFPDVYEIGMSNLGMMILYDMFNKRDDVWCERLFSPWTDLDKIMREEKIPLFTLESQDPVKEFDFLGITLGYEMCYTNVLQLLDLSGIPFRAAERVEDDPLVIGGGACAYNPEPLAEFFDLFYIGEGETVYGALFDAYKANKKAGGSRQDFLLKAAQIPGIYVPSLYEVTYKEDGTIESFRSKHADVPEKVEKQLIIDMDRDYNKLEAPVVPHIKATQDRVTLEIQRGCIRGCRFCQAGMIYRPTRERDVETLKESARIMLKNTGHEEISLSSLSSSDYSQLKEIVNFLIDEFRDEAVNISLPSLRIDAFALDVMSKVQDVKKSSLTFAPEAGSQRLRNVINKGLTEEDILHGAGEAFKGGWNQVKLYFMLGLPTETEDDMKGIAHLAQKIAETYYEVVPKEQRRGKVQINVSTSFFVPKPFTPFQWAPMFREEDFIEKAKVVKNEIRSQLNQRSIRYNWHEPDVTVLEGFLARGDRRCSKVILKAYEKGALYDAWSESFRYDIWKEAFKETGVDIEFYTLRERSTDEILPWDFIDAGVTKKFLIREWEQAKAETVTPNCRQKCSGCGVLKYKGGVCCESKN
;
A
#
# COMPACT_ATOMS: atom_id res chain seq x y z
N MET A 1 -23.58 -1.82 30.55
CA MET A 1 -22.22 -1.28 30.34
C MET A 1 -21.43 -2.38 29.64
N ARG A 2 -20.83 -2.12 28.49
CA ARG A 2 -20.02 -3.10 27.74
C ARG A 2 -18.85 -3.54 28.62
N LYS A 3 -18.59 -4.85 28.70
CA LYS A 3 -17.46 -5.40 29.44
C LYS A 3 -16.22 -5.29 28.54
N LEU A 4 -15.16 -4.65 29.01
CA LEU A 4 -13.88 -4.61 28.31
C LEU A 4 -13.11 -5.90 28.57
N ALA A 5 -12.30 -6.32 27.59
CA ALA A 5 -11.38 -7.45 27.70
C ALA A 5 -10.25 -7.13 28.71
N LEU A 6 -9.79 -5.88 28.69
CA LEU A 6 -8.74 -5.40 29.59
C LEU A 6 -9.33 -4.81 30.88
N ARG A 7 -8.71 -5.14 32.01
CA ARG A 7 -9.02 -4.55 33.31
C ARG A 7 -8.48 -3.11 33.40
N ASP A 8 -9.07 -2.28 34.26
CA ASP A 8 -8.65 -0.90 34.47
C ASP A 8 -7.15 -0.79 34.87
N GLU A 9 -6.65 -1.72 35.67
CA GLU A 9 -5.25 -1.74 36.10
C GLU A 9 -4.29 -1.90 34.91
N ILE A 10 -4.67 -2.65 33.87
CA ILE A 10 -3.87 -2.81 32.64
C ILE A 10 -3.97 -1.54 31.80
N LEU A 11 -5.20 -1.01 31.63
CA LEU A 11 -5.42 0.21 30.86
C LEU A 11 -4.64 1.42 31.40
N LEU A 12 -4.40 1.46 32.72
CA LEU A 12 -3.60 2.50 33.36
C LEU A 12 -2.07 2.31 33.22
N GLN A 13 -1.61 1.13 32.79
CA GLN A 13 -0.18 0.81 32.65
C GLN A 13 0.33 0.97 31.22
N ILE A 14 -0.56 0.95 30.23
CA ILE A 14 -0.20 0.99 28.80
C ILE A 14 -0.31 2.39 28.22
N ASP A 15 0.51 2.67 27.20
CA ASP A 15 0.39 3.88 26.41
C ASP A 15 -0.86 3.81 25.52
N LYS A 16 -1.58 4.93 25.43
CA LYS A 16 -2.75 5.07 24.55
C LYS A 16 -3.79 3.96 24.70
N ALA A 17 -4.28 3.74 25.91
CA ALA A 17 -5.32 2.76 26.23
C ALA A 17 -6.55 2.84 25.28
N ALA A 18 -6.83 4.01 24.72
CA ALA A 18 -7.92 4.23 23.76
C ALA A 18 -7.78 3.41 22.45
N ARG A 19 -6.60 2.86 22.14
CA ARG A 19 -6.41 1.92 21.02
C ARG A 19 -7.22 0.63 21.15
N TYR A 20 -7.59 0.26 22.39
CA TYR A 20 -8.05 -1.09 22.73
C TYR A 20 -9.46 -1.14 23.32
N ILE A 21 -10.09 0.01 23.57
CA ILE A 21 -11.37 0.05 24.26
C ILE A 21 -12.59 -0.02 23.32
N GLY A 22 -12.46 0.30 22.03
CA GLY A 22 -13.55 0.37 21.05
C GLY A 22 -14.70 1.29 21.49
N GLY A 23 -15.84 1.20 20.83
CA GLY A 23 -17.03 2.02 21.12
C GLY A 23 -16.98 3.40 20.46
N GLU A 24 -16.23 3.52 19.39
CA GLU A 24 -16.09 4.72 18.57
C GLU A 24 -17.42 5.09 17.89
N VAL A 25 -17.57 6.37 17.57
CA VAL A 25 -18.71 6.85 16.77
C VAL A 25 -18.73 6.12 15.42
N ASN A 26 -19.90 5.69 15.00
CA ASN A 26 -20.15 4.89 13.80
C ASN A 26 -19.61 3.45 13.84
N ALA A 27 -19.10 2.96 14.97
CA ALA A 27 -18.79 1.53 15.10
C ALA A 27 -20.09 0.71 15.10
N VAL A 28 -20.11 -0.38 14.33
CA VAL A 28 -21.32 -1.21 14.16
C VAL A 28 -21.37 -2.30 15.22
N MET A 29 -22.41 -2.26 16.03
CA MET A 29 -22.67 -3.26 17.07
C MET A 29 -23.82 -4.17 16.65
N LYS A 30 -23.58 -5.48 16.63
CA LYS A 30 -24.60 -6.52 16.42
C LYS A 30 -24.60 -7.48 17.60
N ASN A 31 -25.59 -8.35 17.64
CA ASN A 31 -25.58 -9.48 18.57
C ASN A 31 -24.99 -10.72 17.83
N LYS A 32 -24.03 -11.37 18.45
CA LYS A 32 -23.35 -12.54 17.86
C LYS A 32 -24.29 -13.72 17.58
N ASP A 33 -25.41 -13.81 18.32
CA ASP A 33 -26.39 -14.87 18.14
C ASP A 33 -27.35 -14.62 16.95
N ASP A 34 -27.32 -13.40 16.38
CA ASP A 34 -28.19 -13.01 15.26
C ASP A 34 -27.49 -13.04 13.90
N VAL A 35 -26.20 -13.43 13.85
CA VAL A 35 -25.40 -13.49 12.62
C VAL A 35 -24.90 -14.91 12.34
N ASP A 36 -24.75 -15.23 11.05
CA ASP A 36 -24.23 -16.53 10.61
C ASP A 36 -22.69 -16.56 10.57
N ILE A 37 -22.07 -15.37 10.41
CA ILE A 37 -20.62 -15.22 10.23
C ILE A 37 -20.10 -14.10 11.12
N ARG A 38 -19.06 -14.38 11.88
CA ARG A 38 -18.23 -13.40 12.58
C ARG A 38 -16.90 -13.24 11.87
N PHE A 39 -16.58 -12.02 11.44
CA PHE A 39 -15.36 -11.69 10.71
C PHE A 39 -14.48 -10.73 11.51
N ALA A 40 -13.32 -11.19 11.97
CA ALA A 40 -12.31 -10.35 12.60
C ALA A 40 -11.45 -9.69 11.51
N MET A 41 -11.56 -8.38 11.33
CA MET A 41 -10.80 -7.61 10.33
C MET A 41 -9.57 -6.97 10.97
N ALA A 42 -8.41 -7.51 10.64
CA ALA A 42 -7.14 -7.12 11.22
C ALA A 42 -6.32 -6.19 10.30
N PHE A 43 -5.69 -5.21 10.91
CA PHE A 43 -4.59 -4.48 10.31
C PHE A 43 -3.31 -4.78 11.10
N PRO A 44 -2.22 -5.28 10.46
CA PRO A 44 -1.01 -5.74 11.16
C PRO A 44 -0.08 -4.57 11.51
N ASP A 45 -0.63 -3.54 12.12
CA ASP A 45 0.07 -2.40 12.69
C ASP A 45 -0.82 -1.77 13.78
N VAL A 46 -0.34 -0.71 14.42
CA VAL A 46 -1.08 -0.02 15.48
C VAL A 46 -2.38 0.63 14.97
N TYR A 47 -3.29 0.88 15.90
CA TYR A 47 -4.59 1.48 15.68
C TYR A 47 -4.56 2.72 14.78
N GLU A 48 -3.63 3.67 15.02
CA GLU A 48 -3.56 4.94 14.28
C GLU A 48 -3.24 4.75 12.80
N ILE A 49 -2.49 3.71 12.46
CA ILE A 49 -2.17 3.35 11.07
C ILE A 49 -3.36 2.63 10.44
N GLY A 50 -3.91 1.62 11.12
CA GLY A 50 -5.03 0.84 10.61
C GLY A 50 -6.30 1.66 10.42
N MET A 51 -6.64 2.54 11.37
CA MET A 51 -7.79 3.45 11.27
C MET A 51 -7.64 4.50 10.15
N SER A 52 -6.45 4.64 9.59
CA SER A 52 -6.18 5.49 8.42
C SER A 52 -6.33 4.75 7.09
N ASN A 53 -6.58 3.43 7.10
CA ASN A 53 -6.67 2.62 5.89
C ASN A 53 -8.08 2.63 5.30
N LEU A 54 -8.26 3.31 4.17
CA LEU A 54 -9.55 3.44 3.50
C LEU A 54 -10.12 2.07 3.07
N GLY A 55 -9.28 1.16 2.57
CA GLY A 55 -9.72 -0.17 2.15
C GLY A 55 -10.34 -0.98 3.29
N MET A 56 -9.74 -0.92 4.48
CA MET A 56 -10.29 -1.53 5.69
C MET A 56 -11.66 -0.92 6.05
N MET A 57 -11.80 0.40 5.97
CA MET A 57 -13.06 1.09 6.28
C MET A 57 -14.17 0.72 5.30
N ILE A 58 -13.85 0.64 3.99
CA ILE A 58 -14.80 0.23 2.96
C ILE A 58 -15.30 -1.20 3.20
N LEU A 59 -14.40 -2.14 3.47
CA LEU A 59 -14.76 -3.55 3.71
C LEU A 59 -15.52 -3.73 5.02
N TYR A 60 -15.13 -3.03 6.08
CA TYR A 60 -15.83 -3.03 7.35
C TYR A 60 -17.30 -2.59 7.19
N ASP A 61 -17.53 -1.47 6.49
CA ASP A 61 -18.87 -0.96 6.20
C ASP A 61 -19.66 -1.93 5.31
N MET A 62 -19.02 -2.44 4.24
CA MET A 62 -19.64 -3.37 3.31
C MET A 62 -20.10 -4.68 3.99
N PHE A 63 -19.25 -5.27 4.83
CA PHE A 63 -19.59 -6.52 5.52
C PHE A 63 -20.70 -6.29 6.54
N ASN A 64 -20.66 -5.16 7.26
CA ASN A 64 -21.66 -4.82 8.26
C ASN A 64 -23.03 -4.38 7.68
N LYS A 65 -23.11 -4.04 6.39
CA LYS A 65 -24.39 -3.85 5.68
C LYS A 65 -25.14 -5.16 5.44
N ARG A 66 -24.47 -6.32 5.56
CA ARG A 66 -25.15 -7.62 5.52
C ARG A 66 -25.72 -7.95 6.90
N ASP A 67 -26.95 -8.43 6.94
CA ASP A 67 -27.60 -8.82 8.20
C ASP A 67 -26.98 -10.09 8.81
N ASP A 68 -26.45 -10.98 7.96
CA ASP A 68 -25.91 -12.28 8.32
C ASP A 68 -24.41 -12.27 8.68
N VAL A 69 -23.75 -11.11 8.62
CA VAL A 69 -22.31 -10.95 8.91
C VAL A 69 -22.10 -9.86 9.95
N TRP A 70 -21.25 -10.13 10.94
CA TRP A 70 -20.71 -9.10 11.82
C TRP A 70 -19.20 -8.99 11.64
N CYS A 71 -18.75 -7.87 11.11
CA CYS A 71 -17.34 -7.54 10.97
C CYS A 71 -16.89 -6.67 12.13
N GLU A 72 -15.82 -7.08 12.79
CA GLU A 72 -15.23 -6.43 13.94
C GLU A 72 -13.75 -6.13 13.68
N ARG A 73 -13.26 -5.00 14.17
CA ARG A 73 -11.89 -4.52 13.90
C ARG A 73 -10.91 -4.98 14.97
N LEU A 74 -9.67 -5.20 14.56
CA LEU A 74 -8.55 -5.36 15.48
C LEU A 74 -7.25 -4.85 14.87
N PHE A 75 -6.28 -4.54 15.72
CA PHE A 75 -4.97 -4.01 15.36
C PHE A 75 -3.89 -4.74 16.16
N SER A 76 -2.65 -4.73 15.65
CA SER A 76 -1.51 -5.24 16.40
C SER A 76 -1.35 -4.46 17.71
N PRO A 77 -1.34 -5.13 18.88
CA PRO A 77 -1.09 -4.45 20.14
C PRO A 77 0.36 -3.99 20.21
N TRP A 78 0.58 -2.75 20.68
CA TRP A 78 1.93 -2.23 20.88
C TRP A 78 2.72 -3.05 21.89
N THR A 79 4.02 -2.91 21.91
CA THR A 79 4.94 -3.75 22.69
C THR A 79 4.67 -3.78 24.19
N ASP A 80 4.10 -2.73 24.77
CA ASP A 80 3.72 -2.66 26.18
C ASP A 80 2.54 -3.59 26.50
N LEU A 81 1.48 -3.53 25.69
CA LEU A 81 0.32 -4.41 25.83
C LEU A 81 0.66 -5.85 25.41
N ASP A 82 1.43 -6.05 24.35
CA ASP A 82 1.88 -7.39 23.91
C ASP A 82 2.55 -8.15 25.08
N LYS A 83 3.45 -7.48 25.79
CA LYS A 83 4.14 -8.05 26.95
C LYS A 83 3.13 -8.47 28.03
N ILE A 84 2.21 -7.59 28.40
CA ILE A 84 1.20 -7.88 29.44
C ILE A 84 0.29 -9.04 29.01
N MET A 85 -0.15 -9.04 27.74
CA MET A 85 -1.00 -10.11 27.20
C MET A 85 -0.32 -11.49 27.31
N ARG A 86 0.98 -11.56 27.03
CA ARG A 86 1.76 -12.80 27.17
C ARG A 86 1.93 -13.23 28.62
N GLU A 87 2.27 -12.30 29.51
CA GLU A 87 2.47 -12.55 30.94
C GLU A 87 1.17 -13.01 31.64
N GLU A 88 0.05 -12.35 31.33
CA GLU A 88 -1.25 -12.64 31.94
C GLU A 88 -2.11 -13.63 31.13
N LYS A 89 -1.62 -14.09 29.96
CA LYS A 89 -2.34 -15.01 29.06
C LYS A 89 -3.68 -14.45 28.59
N ILE A 90 -3.72 -13.16 28.27
CA ILE A 90 -4.90 -12.51 27.71
C ILE A 90 -4.90 -12.76 26.19
N PRO A 91 -5.93 -13.39 25.61
CA PRO A 91 -6.00 -13.60 24.17
C PRO A 91 -6.25 -12.28 23.44
N LEU A 92 -5.81 -12.18 22.19
CA LEU A 92 -6.15 -11.05 21.31
C LEU A 92 -7.66 -11.01 21.08
N PHE A 93 -8.20 -9.80 21.09
CA PHE A 93 -9.65 -9.54 21.03
C PHE A 93 -9.98 -8.43 20.04
N THR A 94 -11.22 -8.38 19.57
CA THR A 94 -11.74 -7.35 18.66
C THR A 94 -12.20 -6.10 19.43
N LEU A 95 -12.35 -4.99 18.71
CA LEU A 95 -12.76 -3.72 19.33
C LEU A 95 -14.27 -3.65 19.62
N GLU A 96 -15.11 -4.23 18.79
CA GLU A 96 -16.56 -4.14 18.92
C GLU A 96 -17.10 -5.00 20.06
N SER A 97 -16.97 -6.31 20.00
CA SER A 97 -17.47 -7.20 21.06
C SER A 97 -16.53 -7.34 22.24
N GLN A 98 -15.23 -7.16 22.06
CA GLN A 98 -14.17 -7.50 22.99
C GLN A 98 -14.02 -9.02 23.20
N ASP A 99 -14.55 -9.82 22.28
CA ASP A 99 -14.41 -11.28 22.31
C ASP A 99 -13.05 -11.71 21.74
N PRO A 100 -12.51 -12.86 22.18
CA PRO A 100 -11.28 -13.43 21.62
C PRO A 100 -11.39 -13.73 20.14
N VAL A 101 -10.35 -13.39 19.35
CA VAL A 101 -10.31 -13.62 17.90
C VAL A 101 -10.51 -15.08 17.52
N LYS A 102 -10.11 -16.02 18.39
CA LYS A 102 -10.28 -17.45 18.17
C LYS A 102 -11.76 -17.91 18.10
N GLU A 103 -12.70 -17.09 18.56
CA GLU A 103 -14.14 -17.38 18.50
C GLU A 103 -14.80 -16.97 17.17
N PHE A 104 -14.02 -16.45 16.22
CA PHE A 104 -14.52 -15.96 14.94
C PHE A 104 -14.43 -17.04 13.85
N ASP A 105 -15.28 -16.92 12.81
CA ASP A 105 -15.22 -17.78 11.63
C ASP A 105 -14.04 -17.43 10.72
N PHE A 106 -13.71 -16.11 10.62
CA PHE A 106 -12.65 -15.60 9.78
C PHE A 106 -11.76 -14.60 10.53
N LEU A 107 -10.46 -14.66 10.24
CA LEU A 107 -9.49 -13.62 10.53
C LEU A 107 -8.96 -13.08 9.20
N GLY A 108 -9.44 -11.91 8.79
CA GLY A 108 -8.99 -11.22 7.57
C GLY A 108 -7.88 -10.24 7.88
N ILE A 109 -6.71 -10.37 7.24
CA ILE A 109 -5.54 -9.52 7.48
C ILE A 109 -5.22 -8.67 6.24
N THR A 110 -5.16 -7.36 6.43
CA THR A 110 -4.83 -6.41 5.36
C THR A 110 -3.32 -6.35 5.16
N LEU A 111 -2.83 -6.82 4.02
CA LEU A 111 -1.41 -6.87 3.67
C LEU A 111 -1.03 -5.66 2.79
N GLY A 112 -0.74 -4.55 3.42
CA GLY A 112 -0.42 -3.27 2.75
C GLY A 112 1.07 -3.01 2.54
N TYR A 113 1.93 -3.60 3.38
CA TYR A 113 3.38 -3.38 3.38
C TYR A 113 4.13 -4.60 3.91
N GLU A 114 5.19 -5.01 3.24
CA GLU A 114 5.92 -6.24 3.54
C GLU A 114 6.59 -6.23 4.93
N MET A 115 7.00 -5.05 5.41
CA MET A 115 7.65 -4.92 6.72
C MET A 115 6.69 -5.14 7.91
N CYS A 116 5.42 -5.45 7.65
CA CYS A 116 4.45 -5.85 8.68
C CYS A 116 4.29 -7.38 8.81
N TYR A 117 5.09 -8.20 8.12
CA TYR A 117 4.91 -9.66 8.10
C TYR A 117 5.14 -10.32 9.46
N THR A 118 6.05 -9.81 10.29
CA THR A 118 6.20 -10.27 11.68
C THR A 118 5.01 -9.91 12.56
N ASN A 119 4.34 -8.78 12.28
CA ASN A 119 3.11 -8.42 12.99
C ASN A 119 1.93 -9.35 12.62
N VAL A 120 1.92 -9.93 11.42
CA VAL A 120 0.95 -10.99 11.06
C VAL A 120 1.10 -12.19 12.01
N LEU A 121 2.33 -12.60 12.29
CA LEU A 121 2.61 -13.69 13.23
C LEU A 121 2.23 -13.31 14.67
N GLN A 122 2.42 -12.06 15.09
CA GLN A 122 1.95 -11.57 16.39
C GLN A 122 0.42 -11.72 16.52
N LEU A 123 -0.33 -11.35 15.47
CA LEU A 123 -1.79 -11.49 15.48
C LEU A 123 -2.21 -12.96 15.65
N LEU A 124 -1.57 -13.90 14.97
CA LEU A 124 -1.83 -15.33 15.09
C LEU A 124 -1.47 -15.85 16.49
N ASP A 125 -0.28 -15.52 16.97
CA ASP A 125 0.26 -15.97 18.25
C ASP A 125 -0.62 -15.54 19.43
N LEU A 126 -0.90 -14.24 19.52
CA LEU A 126 -1.74 -13.69 20.60
C LEU A 126 -3.20 -14.15 20.51
N SER A 127 -3.67 -14.54 19.33
CA SER A 127 -5.00 -15.14 19.15
C SER A 127 -5.02 -16.64 19.51
N GLY A 128 -3.87 -17.27 19.74
CA GLY A 128 -3.77 -18.71 19.95
C GLY A 128 -4.16 -19.53 18.70
N ILE A 129 -3.95 -18.95 17.51
CA ILE A 129 -4.16 -19.60 16.21
C ILE A 129 -2.81 -20.17 15.75
N PRO A 130 -2.73 -21.46 15.35
CA PRO A 130 -1.48 -22.03 14.84
C PRO A 130 -0.90 -21.20 13.69
N PHE A 131 0.43 -20.98 13.70
CA PHE A 131 1.09 -20.21 12.65
C PHE A 131 0.83 -20.83 11.28
N ARG A 132 1.08 -22.12 11.13
CA ARG A 132 0.91 -22.81 9.86
C ARG A 132 -0.54 -23.21 9.63
N ALA A 133 -1.06 -22.90 8.44
CA ALA A 133 -2.40 -23.29 8.03
C ALA A 133 -2.62 -24.82 8.10
N ALA A 134 -1.58 -25.62 7.85
CA ALA A 134 -1.64 -27.08 7.92
C ALA A 134 -1.81 -27.64 9.35
N GLU A 135 -1.57 -26.85 10.38
CA GLU A 135 -1.69 -27.22 11.80
C GLU A 135 -3.06 -26.85 12.39
N ARG A 136 -3.89 -26.11 11.64
CA ARG A 136 -5.22 -25.63 12.08
C ARG A 136 -6.26 -26.72 12.01
N VAL A 137 -7.14 -26.73 13.00
CA VAL A 137 -8.28 -27.64 13.12
C VAL A 137 -9.59 -26.96 12.69
N GLU A 138 -10.70 -27.72 12.68
CA GLU A 138 -12.02 -27.24 12.21
C GLU A 138 -12.52 -26.00 12.96
N ASP A 139 -12.25 -25.90 14.25
CA ASP A 139 -12.70 -24.80 15.12
C ASP A 139 -11.80 -23.55 15.06
N ASP A 140 -10.65 -23.61 14.36
CA ASP A 140 -9.81 -22.44 14.18
C ASP A 140 -10.37 -21.51 13.11
N PRO A 141 -10.28 -20.19 13.25
CA PRO A 141 -10.66 -19.24 12.21
C PRO A 141 -9.97 -19.51 10.87
N LEU A 142 -10.65 -19.24 9.77
CA LEU A 142 -10.03 -19.19 8.45
C LEU A 142 -9.23 -17.89 8.31
N VAL A 143 -7.94 -18.00 8.05
CA VAL A 143 -7.05 -16.83 7.92
C VAL A 143 -6.97 -16.40 6.46
N ILE A 144 -7.43 -15.19 6.18
CA ILE A 144 -7.52 -14.60 4.82
C ILE A 144 -6.56 -13.43 4.71
N GLY A 145 -5.73 -13.41 3.66
CA GLY A 145 -4.88 -12.26 3.30
C GLY A 145 -5.44 -11.49 2.11
N GLY A 146 -5.36 -10.17 2.14
CA GLY A 146 -5.70 -9.30 1.01
C GLY A 146 -4.91 -8.01 1.02
N GLY A 147 -4.90 -7.28 -0.09
CA GLY A 147 -4.17 -6.02 -0.22
C GLY A 147 -3.02 -6.07 -1.23
N ALA A 148 -2.21 -5.01 -1.29
CA ALA A 148 -1.16 -4.88 -2.31
C ALA A 148 -0.09 -5.99 -2.24
N CYS A 149 0.28 -6.45 -1.04
CA CYS A 149 1.27 -7.51 -0.88
C CYS A 149 0.72 -8.90 -1.26
N ALA A 150 -0.60 -9.08 -1.32
CA ALA A 150 -1.21 -10.32 -1.80
C ALA A 150 -0.91 -10.61 -3.29
N TYR A 151 -0.38 -9.66 -4.05
CA TYR A 151 0.12 -9.89 -5.39
C TYR A 151 1.46 -10.66 -5.45
N ASN A 152 2.12 -10.85 -4.31
CA ASN A 152 3.08 -11.93 -4.10
C ASN A 152 2.82 -12.56 -2.73
N PRO A 153 1.89 -13.50 -2.62
CA PRO A 153 1.50 -14.09 -1.34
C PRO A 153 2.48 -15.17 -0.86
N GLU A 154 3.40 -15.61 -1.72
CA GLU A 154 4.24 -16.78 -1.48
C GLU A 154 5.13 -16.70 -0.22
N PRO A 155 5.71 -15.55 0.19
CA PRO A 155 6.43 -15.47 1.45
C PRO A 155 5.60 -15.79 2.69
N LEU A 156 4.27 -15.60 2.60
CA LEU A 156 3.31 -15.87 3.68
C LEU A 156 2.44 -17.12 3.43
N ALA A 157 2.68 -17.88 2.35
CA ALA A 157 1.81 -18.96 1.90
C ALA A 157 1.55 -20.04 2.96
N GLU A 158 2.51 -20.31 3.85
CA GLU A 158 2.34 -21.30 4.92
C GLU A 158 1.43 -20.81 6.07
N PHE A 159 1.25 -19.49 6.23
CA PHE A 159 0.54 -18.89 7.36
C PHE A 159 -0.93 -18.58 7.07
N PHE A 160 -1.35 -18.61 5.81
CA PHE A 160 -2.71 -18.27 5.38
C PHE A 160 -3.45 -19.47 4.81
N ASP A 161 -4.74 -19.57 5.10
CA ASP A 161 -5.62 -20.54 4.47
C ASP A 161 -5.94 -20.16 3.03
N LEU A 162 -6.17 -18.87 2.81
CA LEU A 162 -6.42 -18.31 1.48
C LEU A 162 -6.01 -16.84 1.36
N PHE A 163 -5.80 -16.41 0.13
CA PHE A 163 -5.61 -14.99 -0.22
C PHE A 163 -6.67 -14.56 -1.21
N TYR A 164 -7.04 -13.31 -1.12
CA TYR A 164 -7.87 -12.64 -2.09
C TYR A 164 -7.04 -11.68 -2.94
N ILE A 165 -7.14 -11.81 -4.27
CA ILE A 165 -6.38 -11.02 -5.24
C ILE A 165 -7.33 -10.06 -5.96
N GLY A 166 -7.24 -8.78 -5.62
CA GLY A 166 -8.05 -7.74 -6.27
C GLY A 166 -8.74 -6.77 -5.30
N GLU A 167 -9.87 -6.25 -5.74
CA GLU A 167 -10.69 -5.29 -5.01
C GLU A 167 -11.81 -6.01 -4.27
N GLY A 168 -11.89 -5.82 -2.96
CA GLY A 168 -12.72 -6.61 -2.05
C GLY A 168 -14.23 -6.54 -2.30
N GLU A 169 -14.70 -5.52 -3.01
CA GLU A 169 -16.11 -5.32 -3.27
C GLU A 169 -16.77 -6.42 -4.11
N THR A 170 -15.99 -7.22 -4.83
CA THR A 170 -16.54 -8.16 -5.82
C THR A 170 -16.79 -9.57 -5.33
N VAL A 171 -16.09 -10.07 -4.30
CA VAL A 171 -15.96 -11.52 -4.04
C VAL A 171 -16.45 -11.98 -2.69
N TYR A 172 -16.37 -11.15 -1.67
CA TYR A 172 -16.69 -11.59 -0.30
C TYR A 172 -18.13 -12.10 -0.15
N GLY A 173 -19.09 -11.57 -0.92
CA GLY A 173 -20.45 -12.10 -0.93
C GLY A 173 -20.50 -13.57 -1.30
N ALA A 174 -19.86 -13.95 -2.41
CA ALA A 174 -19.79 -15.34 -2.86
C ALA A 174 -19.01 -16.24 -1.88
N LEU A 175 -17.93 -15.72 -1.27
CA LEU A 175 -17.15 -16.45 -0.27
C LEU A 175 -17.96 -16.75 0.98
N PHE A 176 -18.70 -15.79 1.51
CA PHE A 176 -19.55 -15.95 2.69
C PHE A 176 -20.71 -16.93 2.42
N ASP A 177 -21.33 -16.84 1.24
CA ASP A 177 -22.42 -17.75 0.86
C ASP A 177 -21.90 -19.18 0.68
N ALA A 178 -20.70 -19.37 0.10
CA ALA A 178 -20.05 -20.68 -0.01
C ALA A 178 -19.70 -21.27 1.38
N TYR A 179 -19.22 -20.43 2.31
CA TYR A 179 -18.92 -20.85 3.68
C TYR A 179 -20.18 -21.33 4.41
N LYS A 180 -21.25 -20.54 4.39
CA LYS A 180 -22.54 -20.92 5.01
C LYS A 180 -23.11 -22.20 4.41
N ALA A 181 -23.04 -22.34 3.08
CA ALA A 181 -23.50 -23.54 2.40
C ALA A 181 -22.68 -24.77 2.81
N ASN A 182 -21.35 -24.63 2.96
CA ASN A 182 -20.49 -25.71 3.45
C ASN A 182 -20.82 -26.11 4.89
N LYS A 183 -20.95 -25.13 5.78
CA LYS A 183 -21.30 -25.33 7.19
C LYS A 183 -22.67 -26.03 7.34
N LYS A 184 -23.68 -25.59 6.58
CA LYS A 184 -25.01 -26.19 6.55
C LYS A 184 -25.02 -27.65 6.05
N ALA A 185 -24.11 -27.98 5.12
CA ALA A 185 -23.95 -29.34 4.59
C ALA A 185 -23.12 -30.26 5.51
N GLY A 186 -22.56 -29.74 6.61
CA GLY A 186 -21.63 -30.47 7.49
C GLY A 186 -20.28 -30.75 6.82
N GLY A 187 -19.89 -29.93 5.84
CA GLY A 187 -18.61 -30.06 5.15
C GLY A 187 -17.44 -29.61 6.04
N SER A 188 -16.28 -30.21 5.80
CA SER A 188 -15.03 -29.88 6.50
C SER A 188 -14.42 -28.57 6.04
N ARG A 189 -13.41 -28.08 6.78
CA ARG A 189 -12.53 -26.97 6.40
C ARG A 189 -11.91 -27.19 5.00
N GLN A 190 -11.45 -28.41 4.71
CA GLN A 190 -10.88 -28.76 3.41
C GLN A 190 -11.90 -28.70 2.28
N ASP A 191 -13.14 -29.16 2.52
CA ASP A 191 -14.24 -29.04 1.54
C ASP A 191 -14.55 -27.58 1.22
N PHE A 192 -14.53 -26.72 2.22
CA PHE A 192 -14.69 -25.28 2.01
C PHE A 192 -13.54 -24.69 1.19
N LEU A 193 -12.28 -24.99 1.53
CA LEU A 193 -11.12 -24.48 0.81
C LEU A 193 -11.10 -24.89 -0.66
N LEU A 194 -11.51 -26.11 -0.99
CA LEU A 194 -11.69 -26.57 -2.37
C LEU A 194 -12.77 -25.79 -3.13
N LYS A 195 -13.87 -25.46 -2.47
CA LYS A 195 -14.94 -24.62 -3.05
C LYS A 195 -14.49 -23.17 -3.20
N ALA A 196 -13.82 -22.63 -2.19
CA ALA A 196 -13.30 -21.27 -2.20
C ALA A 196 -12.30 -21.05 -3.33
N ALA A 197 -11.42 -22.01 -3.62
CA ALA A 197 -10.45 -21.94 -4.71
C ALA A 197 -11.08 -21.85 -6.11
N GLN A 198 -12.36 -22.20 -6.26
CA GLN A 198 -13.10 -22.05 -7.52
C GLN A 198 -13.72 -20.66 -7.69
N ILE A 199 -13.72 -19.85 -6.63
CA ILE A 199 -14.20 -18.46 -6.68
C ILE A 199 -13.11 -17.58 -7.33
N PRO A 200 -13.43 -16.81 -8.38
CA PRO A 200 -12.44 -15.96 -9.02
C PRO A 200 -11.73 -15.02 -8.02
N GLY A 201 -10.42 -14.91 -8.10
CA GLY A 201 -9.60 -14.07 -7.22
C GLY A 201 -9.15 -14.73 -5.92
N ILE A 202 -9.64 -15.94 -5.61
CA ILE A 202 -9.20 -16.67 -4.41
C ILE A 202 -8.01 -17.58 -4.75
N TYR A 203 -6.95 -17.45 -3.97
CA TYR A 203 -5.78 -18.31 -3.98
C TYR A 203 -5.71 -19.09 -2.66
N VAL A 204 -5.68 -20.41 -2.72
CA VAL A 204 -5.55 -21.32 -1.58
C VAL A 204 -4.18 -22.02 -1.65
N PRO A 205 -3.14 -21.56 -0.92
CA PRO A 205 -1.77 -22.06 -1.09
C PRO A 205 -1.59 -23.56 -0.93
N SER A 206 -2.35 -24.20 -0.04
CA SER A 206 -2.29 -25.63 0.23
C SER A 206 -2.69 -26.50 -0.97
N LEU A 207 -3.44 -25.93 -1.93
CA LEU A 207 -3.91 -26.62 -3.14
C LEU A 207 -2.92 -26.52 -4.31
N TYR A 208 -1.77 -25.89 -4.11
CA TYR A 208 -0.73 -25.78 -5.14
C TYR A 208 0.57 -26.42 -4.70
N GLU A 209 1.30 -26.97 -5.68
CA GLU A 209 2.63 -27.51 -5.51
C GLU A 209 3.64 -26.65 -6.25
N VAL A 210 4.77 -26.40 -5.60
CA VAL A 210 5.90 -25.67 -6.19
C VAL A 210 7.13 -26.54 -6.12
N THR A 211 7.77 -26.76 -7.27
CA THR A 211 9.06 -27.47 -7.36
C THR A 211 10.17 -26.52 -7.75
N TYR A 212 11.40 -26.85 -7.37
CA TYR A 212 12.57 -26.01 -7.57
C TYR A 212 13.67 -26.78 -8.30
N LYS A 213 14.39 -26.10 -9.18
CA LYS A 213 15.59 -26.61 -9.83
C LYS A 213 16.79 -26.61 -8.88
N GLU A 214 17.87 -27.23 -9.27
CA GLU A 214 19.14 -27.27 -8.51
C GLU A 214 19.71 -25.87 -8.23
N ASP A 215 19.50 -24.90 -9.15
CA ASP A 215 19.94 -23.52 -9.01
C ASP A 215 19.02 -22.68 -8.08
N GLY A 216 17.99 -23.29 -7.51
CA GLY A 216 17.01 -22.66 -6.62
C GLY A 216 15.89 -21.91 -7.32
N THR A 217 15.88 -21.79 -8.65
CA THR A 217 14.76 -21.19 -9.39
C THR A 217 13.54 -22.12 -9.42
N ILE A 218 12.34 -21.55 -9.58
CA ILE A 218 11.12 -22.35 -9.66
C ILE A 218 11.13 -23.16 -10.95
N GLU A 219 10.94 -24.49 -10.82
CA GLU A 219 10.79 -25.41 -11.93
C GLU A 219 9.34 -25.48 -12.41
N SER A 220 8.40 -25.63 -11.44
CA SER A 220 6.97 -25.62 -11.74
C SER A 220 6.15 -25.05 -10.59
N PHE A 221 5.00 -24.47 -10.94
CA PHE A 221 3.98 -24.01 -10.03
C PHE A 221 2.63 -24.49 -10.58
N ARG A 222 1.99 -25.48 -9.92
CA ARG A 222 0.81 -26.16 -10.45
C ARG A 222 -0.26 -26.40 -9.37
N SER A 223 -1.52 -26.41 -9.77
CA SER A 223 -2.59 -26.89 -8.90
C SER A 223 -2.49 -28.40 -8.68
N LYS A 224 -2.85 -28.86 -7.49
CA LYS A 224 -2.91 -30.30 -7.12
C LYS A 224 -4.22 -30.97 -7.55
N HIS A 225 -5.23 -30.17 -7.91
CA HIS A 225 -6.58 -30.61 -8.22
C HIS A 225 -7.03 -30.05 -9.56
N ALA A 226 -7.68 -30.88 -10.38
CA ALA A 226 -8.14 -30.49 -11.73
C ALA A 226 -9.17 -29.34 -11.72
N ASP A 227 -9.96 -29.24 -10.65
CA ASP A 227 -11.00 -28.21 -10.49
C ASP A 227 -10.47 -26.88 -9.92
N VAL A 228 -9.19 -26.82 -9.56
CA VAL A 228 -8.53 -25.62 -9.04
C VAL A 228 -7.81 -24.92 -10.19
N PRO A 229 -8.06 -23.63 -10.45
CA PRO A 229 -7.46 -22.91 -11.56
C PRO A 229 -5.93 -22.85 -11.47
N GLU A 230 -5.23 -23.06 -12.58
CA GLU A 230 -3.76 -22.87 -12.66
C GLU A 230 -3.35 -21.39 -12.49
N LYS A 231 -4.25 -20.47 -12.83
CA LYS A 231 -4.05 -19.03 -12.66
C LYS A 231 -5.19 -18.40 -11.88
N VAL A 232 -4.83 -17.58 -10.92
CA VAL A 232 -5.76 -16.77 -10.13
C VAL A 232 -5.92 -15.41 -10.80
N GLU A 233 -7.13 -15.12 -11.27
CA GLU A 233 -7.41 -13.86 -11.96
C GLU A 233 -7.83 -12.77 -10.97
N LYS A 234 -7.13 -11.64 -11.02
CA LYS A 234 -7.47 -10.45 -10.25
C LYS A 234 -8.92 -10.02 -10.49
N GLN A 235 -9.63 -9.73 -9.42
CA GLN A 235 -10.98 -9.18 -9.45
C GLN A 235 -10.99 -7.67 -9.22
N LEU A 236 -11.89 -6.97 -9.87
CA LEU A 236 -12.03 -5.51 -9.72
C LEU A 236 -13.44 -5.04 -10.11
N ILE A 237 -13.87 -3.92 -9.55
CA ILE A 237 -15.06 -3.21 -10.01
C ILE A 237 -14.70 -2.35 -11.25
N ILE A 238 -15.58 -2.28 -12.23
CA ILE A 238 -15.37 -1.42 -13.43
C ILE A 238 -16.09 -0.10 -13.26
N ASP A 239 -17.32 -0.14 -12.81
CA ASP A 239 -18.14 1.04 -12.59
C ASP A 239 -17.97 1.50 -11.13
N MET A 240 -17.22 2.59 -10.95
CA MET A 240 -16.89 3.15 -9.64
C MET A 240 -18.07 3.89 -8.97
N ASP A 241 -19.15 4.14 -9.67
CA ASP A 241 -20.33 4.81 -9.12
C ASP A 241 -21.42 3.81 -8.74
N ARG A 242 -21.57 2.73 -9.51
CA ARG A 242 -22.57 1.71 -9.26
C ARG A 242 -22.08 0.62 -8.30
N ASP A 243 -20.87 0.10 -8.52
CA ASP A 243 -20.37 -1.11 -7.88
C ASP A 243 -19.48 -0.81 -6.64
N TYR A 244 -19.07 0.45 -6.47
CA TYR A 244 -18.31 0.91 -5.32
C TYR A 244 -19.19 0.92 -4.06
N ASN A 245 -18.67 0.38 -2.96
CA ASN A 245 -19.36 0.49 -1.67
C ASN A 245 -19.28 1.93 -1.16
N LYS A 246 -20.40 2.65 -1.19
CA LYS A 246 -20.49 4.03 -0.68
C LYS A 246 -20.32 4.01 0.83
N LEU A 247 -19.17 4.50 1.29
CA LEU A 247 -18.87 4.67 2.71
C LEU A 247 -19.51 6.00 3.17
N GLU A 248 -20.61 5.91 3.92
CA GLU A 248 -21.38 7.09 4.34
C GLU A 248 -21.04 7.53 5.77
N ALA A 249 -20.70 6.59 6.63
CA ALA A 249 -20.44 6.84 8.05
C ALA A 249 -19.17 6.12 8.51
N PRO A 250 -17.97 6.56 8.06
CA PRO A 250 -16.72 5.96 8.52
C PRO A 250 -16.59 6.08 10.03
N VAL A 251 -15.98 5.07 10.64
CA VAL A 251 -15.74 5.06 12.08
C VAL A 251 -14.79 6.19 12.46
N VAL A 252 -15.17 6.97 13.46
CA VAL A 252 -14.39 8.12 13.94
C VAL A 252 -13.47 7.68 15.08
N PRO A 253 -12.13 7.75 14.91
CA PRO A 253 -11.18 7.31 15.93
C PRO A 253 -11.30 8.09 17.25
N HIS A 254 -11.10 7.42 18.40
CA HIS A 254 -11.04 8.08 19.71
C HIS A 254 -9.77 8.89 19.92
N ILE A 255 -8.70 8.55 19.21
CA ILE A 255 -7.42 9.26 19.24
C ILE A 255 -7.04 9.65 17.83
N LYS A 256 -6.20 10.67 17.69
CA LYS A 256 -5.76 11.17 16.40
C LYS A 256 -5.09 10.07 15.58
N ALA A 257 -5.73 9.66 14.48
CA ALA A 257 -5.17 8.75 13.50
C ALA A 257 -4.14 9.46 12.60
N THR A 258 -3.34 8.70 11.86
CA THR A 258 -2.36 9.26 10.90
C THR A 258 -3.06 10.05 9.79
N GLN A 259 -4.23 9.57 9.34
CA GLN A 259 -5.11 10.22 8.37
C GLN A 259 -6.45 10.53 9.06
N ASP A 260 -6.48 11.53 9.93
CA ASP A 260 -7.66 11.91 10.72
C ASP A 260 -8.55 12.88 9.93
N ARG A 261 -9.26 12.36 8.93
CA ARG A 261 -10.03 13.14 7.95
C ARG A 261 -10.99 12.29 7.13
N VAL A 262 -11.95 12.93 6.49
CA VAL A 262 -12.74 12.30 5.43
C VAL A 262 -11.85 12.05 4.21
N THR A 263 -11.89 10.85 3.67
CA THR A 263 -11.16 10.49 2.45
C THR A 263 -12.12 10.13 1.32
N LEU A 264 -12.15 10.97 0.28
CA LEU A 264 -12.87 10.70 -0.95
C LEU A 264 -11.95 10.01 -1.95
N GLU A 265 -12.20 8.77 -2.28
CA GLU A 265 -11.52 8.08 -3.37
C GLU A 265 -12.10 8.55 -4.70
N ILE A 266 -11.35 9.38 -5.42
CA ILE A 266 -11.82 10.00 -6.68
C ILE A 266 -11.58 9.13 -7.91
N GLN A 267 -10.55 8.27 -7.85
CA GLN A 267 -10.22 7.30 -8.90
C GLN A 267 -9.37 6.16 -8.37
N ARG A 268 -9.44 5.01 -9.03
CA ARG A 268 -8.53 3.87 -8.87
C ARG A 268 -7.68 3.67 -10.11
N GLY A 269 -6.44 3.19 -9.91
CA GLY A 269 -5.45 3.05 -10.98
C GLY A 269 -4.76 4.37 -11.32
N CYS A 270 -3.88 4.32 -12.32
CA CYS A 270 -3.10 5.47 -12.79
C CYS A 270 -2.88 5.38 -14.30
N ILE A 271 -3.08 6.48 -15.01
CA ILE A 271 -2.87 6.54 -16.47
C ILE A 271 -1.38 6.50 -16.85
N ARG A 272 -0.49 6.75 -15.87
CA ARG A 272 0.96 6.84 -16.11
C ARG A 272 1.59 5.44 -16.21
N GLY A 273 2.75 5.39 -16.80
CA GLY A 273 3.46 4.14 -17.07
C GLY A 273 4.80 4.04 -16.36
N CYS A 274 4.94 4.61 -15.15
CA CYS A 274 6.19 4.53 -14.38
C CYS A 274 6.59 3.08 -14.17
N ARG A 275 7.80 2.70 -14.65
CA ARG A 275 8.25 1.30 -14.76
C ARG A 275 8.62 0.65 -13.44
N PHE A 276 8.81 1.45 -12.39
CA PHE A 276 9.07 0.97 -11.03
C PHE A 276 7.80 0.79 -10.21
N CYS A 277 6.67 1.39 -10.60
CA CYS A 277 5.50 1.56 -9.75
C CYS A 277 4.57 0.35 -9.81
N GLN A 278 4.54 -0.46 -8.74
CA GLN A 278 3.65 -1.61 -8.63
C GLN A 278 2.17 -1.17 -8.64
N ALA A 279 1.80 -0.17 -7.85
CA ALA A 279 0.43 0.34 -7.79
C ALA A 279 -0.07 0.81 -9.17
N GLY A 280 0.79 1.47 -9.96
CA GLY A 280 0.49 1.87 -11.33
C GLY A 280 0.24 0.70 -12.29
N MET A 281 0.60 -0.52 -11.94
CA MET A 281 0.39 -1.73 -12.73
C MET A 281 -0.78 -2.58 -12.19
N ILE A 282 -0.78 -2.91 -10.91
CA ILE A 282 -1.78 -3.82 -10.33
C ILE A 282 -3.17 -3.21 -10.21
N TYR A 283 -3.30 -1.89 -10.12
CA TYR A 283 -4.59 -1.20 -10.06
C TYR A 283 -5.15 -0.75 -11.42
N ARG A 284 -4.51 -1.12 -12.54
CA ARG A 284 -5.07 -0.89 -13.88
C ARG A 284 -6.33 -1.73 -14.12
N PRO A 285 -7.28 -1.23 -14.95
CA PRO A 285 -7.35 0.06 -15.64
C PRO A 285 -7.63 1.23 -14.69
N THR A 286 -7.38 2.48 -15.15
CA THR A 286 -7.78 3.67 -14.41
C THR A 286 -9.28 3.87 -14.55
N ARG A 287 -9.98 4.06 -13.42
CA ARG A 287 -11.42 4.26 -13.33
C ARG A 287 -11.67 5.47 -12.44
N GLU A 288 -12.50 6.38 -12.91
CA GLU A 288 -12.86 7.62 -12.22
C GLU A 288 -14.27 7.50 -11.63
N ARG A 289 -14.53 8.19 -10.55
CA ARG A 289 -15.87 8.38 -9.98
C ARG A 289 -16.48 9.66 -10.54
N ASP A 290 -17.78 9.67 -10.72
CA ASP A 290 -18.53 10.85 -11.14
C ASP A 290 -18.48 11.96 -10.07
N VAL A 291 -18.36 13.20 -10.51
CA VAL A 291 -18.20 14.34 -9.61
C VAL A 291 -19.44 14.59 -8.76
N GLU A 292 -20.65 14.34 -9.25
CA GLU A 292 -21.88 14.51 -8.47
C GLU A 292 -21.97 13.48 -7.34
N THR A 293 -21.57 12.23 -7.64
CA THR A 293 -21.45 11.18 -6.61
C THR A 293 -20.44 11.57 -5.51
N LEU A 294 -19.33 12.20 -5.89
CA LEU A 294 -18.32 12.67 -4.93
C LEU A 294 -18.83 13.85 -4.09
N LYS A 295 -19.56 14.79 -4.70
CA LYS A 295 -20.17 15.92 -3.97
C LYS A 295 -21.17 15.45 -2.91
N GLU A 296 -22.02 14.49 -3.26
CA GLU A 296 -22.96 13.87 -2.31
C GLU A 296 -22.22 13.14 -1.18
N SER A 297 -21.22 12.31 -1.54
CA SER A 297 -20.39 11.58 -0.56
C SER A 297 -19.70 12.54 0.41
N ALA A 298 -19.17 13.68 -0.05
CA ALA A 298 -18.54 14.68 0.79
C ALA A 298 -19.48 15.21 1.87
N ARG A 299 -20.70 15.62 1.45
CA ARG A 299 -21.74 16.14 2.38
C ARG A 299 -22.10 15.10 3.45
N ILE A 300 -22.36 13.87 3.02
CA ILE A 300 -22.80 12.79 3.92
C ILE A 300 -21.69 12.44 4.91
N MET A 301 -20.46 12.22 4.43
CA MET A 301 -19.36 11.80 5.27
C MET A 301 -18.94 12.87 6.28
N LEU A 302 -18.83 14.14 5.88
CA LEU A 302 -18.51 15.24 6.80
C LEU A 302 -19.60 15.38 7.87
N LYS A 303 -20.89 15.34 7.49
CA LYS A 303 -22.00 15.38 8.43
C LYS A 303 -21.98 14.24 9.45
N ASN A 304 -21.65 13.02 9.02
CA ASN A 304 -21.70 11.82 9.87
C ASN A 304 -20.45 11.64 10.74
N THR A 305 -19.37 12.37 10.46
CA THR A 305 -18.10 12.25 11.20
C THR A 305 -17.70 13.48 11.99
N GLY A 306 -18.10 14.67 11.53
CA GLY A 306 -17.65 15.93 12.11
C GLY A 306 -16.17 16.25 11.87
N HIS A 307 -15.52 15.60 10.90
CA HIS A 307 -14.13 15.93 10.56
C HIS A 307 -14.00 17.34 9.95
N GLU A 308 -12.90 18.02 10.26
CA GLU A 308 -12.56 19.36 9.76
C GLU A 308 -11.58 19.31 8.57
N GLU A 309 -11.31 18.13 8.02
CA GLU A 309 -10.45 17.94 6.84
C GLU A 309 -11.05 16.90 5.89
N ILE A 310 -10.96 17.18 4.58
CA ILE A 310 -11.32 16.27 3.51
C ILE A 310 -10.13 16.08 2.55
N SER A 311 -9.87 14.84 2.18
CA SER A 311 -8.77 14.48 1.28
C SER A 311 -9.29 13.79 0.01
N LEU A 312 -8.78 14.21 -1.15
CA LEU A 312 -9.05 13.55 -2.43
C LEU A 312 -8.01 12.45 -2.67
N SER A 313 -8.39 11.19 -2.47
CA SER A 313 -7.47 10.05 -2.58
C SER A 313 -7.41 9.48 -3.99
N SER A 314 -6.20 9.33 -4.52
CA SER A 314 -5.88 8.60 -5.74
C SER A 314 -4.38 8.36 -5.87
N LEU A 315 -3.97 7.56 -6.87
CA LEU A 315 -2.55 7.40 -7.23
C LEU A 315 -1.98 8.60 -8.00
N SER A 316 -2.84 9.46 -8.57
CA SER A 316 -2.45 10.67 -9.30
C SER A 316 -3.63 11.62 -9.39
N SER A 317 -3.82 12.43 -8.36
CA SER A 317 -4.98 13.34 -8.26
C SER A 317 -5.02 14.38 -9.38
N SER A 318 -3.87 14.84 -9.86
CA SER A 318 -3.76 15.77 -11.00
C SER A 318 -4.30 15.19 -12.32
N ASP A 319 -4.39 13.87 -12.45
CA ASP A 319 -4.85 13.20 -13.67
C ASP A 319 -6.36 12.91 -13.66
N TYR A 320 -7.07 13.22 -12.55
CA TYR A 320 -8.53 13.10 -12.49
C TYR A 320 -9.21 14.16 -13.36
N SER A 321 -10.12 13.73 -14.25
CA SER A 321 -10.68 14.59 -15.30
C SER A 321 -11.50 15.77 -14.76
N GLN A 322 -12.16 15.61 -13.62
CA GLN A 322 -13.07 16.60 -13.03
C GLN A 322 -12.47 17.24 -11.75
N LEU A 323 -11.12 17.23 -11.60
CA LEU A 323 -10.44 17.74 -10.39
C LEU A 323 -10.82 19.20 -10.07
N LYS A 324 -10.84 20.08 -11.07
CA LYS A 324 -11.15 21.49 -10.87
C LYS A 324 -12.57 21.69 -10.35
N GLU A 325 -13.51 20.91 -10.84
CA GLU A 325 -14.92 21.00 -10.45
C GLU A 325 -15.13 20.57 -9.01
N ILE A 326 -14.61 19.39 -8.63
CA ILE A 326 -14.75 18.90 -7.25
C ILE A 326 -14.06 19.83 -6.24
N VAL A 327 -12.87 20.34 -6.55
CA VAL A 327 -12.15 21.25 -5.63
C VAL A 327 -12.89 22.58 -5.47
N ASN A 328 -13.37 23.20 -6.54
CA ASN A 328 -14.17 24.43 -6.45
C ASN A 328 -15.43 24.20 -5.61
N PHE A 329 -16.14 23.10 -5.85
CA PHE A 329 -17.32 22.72 -5.06
C PHE A 329 -16.98 22.60 -3.58
N LEU A 330 -15.94 21.87 -3.21
CA LEU A 330 -15.56 21.68 -1.80
C LEU A 330 -15.19 23.00 -1.12
N ILE A 331 -14.50 23.91 -1.82
CA ILE A 331 -14.14 25.23 -1.31
C ILE A 331 -15.41 26.07 -1.07
N ASP A 332 -16.33 26.10 -2.04
CA ASP A 332 -17.50 26.96 -1.98
C ASP A 332 -18.54 26.44 -0.99
N GLU A 333 -18.78 25.11 -0.96
CA GLU A 333 -19.76 24.46 -0.12
C GLU A 333 -19.39 24.53 1.38
N PHE A 334 -18.12 24.27 1.71
CA PHE A 334 -17.66 24.14 3.10
C PHE A 334 -16.85 25.34 3.60
N ARG A 335 -16.93 26.48 2.91
CA ARG A 335 -16.19 27.70 3.26
C ARG A 335 -16.51 28.17 4.69
N ASP A 336 -17.78 28.21 5.05
CA ASP A 336 -18.25 28.70 6.34
C ASP A 336 -17.99 27.71 7.48
N GLU A 337 -17.79 26.44 7.14
CA GLU A 337 -17.46 25.37 8.09
C GLU A 337 -15.95 25.22 8.35
N ALA A 338 -15.12 26.00 7.64
CA ALA A 338 -13.65 26.00 7.74
C ALA A 338 -13.01 24.62 7.51
N VAL A 339 -13.62 23.77 6.65
CA VAL A 339 -13.09 22.46 6.30
C VAL A 339 -11.84 22.59 5.44
N ASN A 340 -10.74 21.98 5.87
CA ASN A 340 -9.49 21.93 5.11
C ASN A 340 -9.57 20.93 3.97
N ILE A 341 -9.02 21.28 2.79
CA ILE A 341 -8.92 20.38 1.65
C ILE A 341 -7.49 19.93 1.47
N SER A 342 -7.27 18.62 1.48
CA SER A 342 -5.97 17.99 1.25
C SER A 342 -5.95 17.30 -0.13
N LEU A 343 -4.92 17.62 -0.91
CA LEU A 343 -4.71 17.07 -2.25
C LEU A 343 -3.40 16.28 -2.28
N PRO A 344 -3.40 15.02 -1.84
CA PRO A 344 -2.23 14.16 -1.95
C PRO A 344 -1.96 13.76 -3.41
N SER A 345 -0.75 13.30 -3.69
CA SER A 345 -0.37 12.75 -5.01
C SER A 345 -0.50 13.72 -6.18
N LEU A 346 -0.28 15.01 -5.93
CA LEU A 346 -0.20 16.01 -6.99
C LEU A 346 1.10 15.87 -7.79
N ARG A 347 0.98 15.98 -9.11
CA ARG A 347 2.12 16.06 -10.02
C ARG A 347 2.38 17.52 -10.40
N ILE A 348 3.66 17.86 -10.52
CA ILE A 348 4.09 19.23 -10.83
C ILE A 348 3.68 19.67 -12.25
N ASP A 349 3.52 18.72 -13.18
CA ASP A 349 3.26 18.97 -14.61
C ASP A 349 1.79 19.29 -14.96
N ALA A 350 0.86 18.89 -14.12
CA ALA A 350 -0.58 18.92 -14.45
C ALA A 350 -1.36 19.92 -13.57
N PHE A 351 -0.70 20.64 -12.71
CA PHE A 351 -1.39 21.35 -11.66
C PHE A 351 -1.75 22.79 -12.03
N ALA A 352 -3.04 23.05 -12.11
CA ALA A 352 -3.52 24.43 -12.19
C ALA A 352 -3.29 25.15 -10.86
N LEU A 353 -2.35 26.08 -10.85
CA LEU A 353 -2.05 26.99 -9.74
C LEU A 353 -3.29 27.70 -9.18
N ASP A 354 -4.30 27.94 -10.03
CA ASP A 354 -5.60 28.42 -9.62
C ASP A 354 -6.23 27.57 -8.50
N VAL A 355 -6.10 26.24 -8.61
CA VAL A 355 -6.66 25.30 -7.61
C VAL A 355 -5.84 25.38 -6.33
N MET A 356 -4.50 25.43 -6.44
CA MET A 356 -3.62 25.58 -5.26
C MET A 356 -3.82 26.89 -4.53
N SER A 357 -3.91 28.00 -5.22
CA SER A 357 -4.09 29.32 -4.58
C SER A 357 -5.38 29.36 -3.76
N LYS A 358 -6.45 28.76 -4.28
CA LYS A 358 -7.76 28.71 -3.60
C LYS A 358 -7.75 27.81 -2.36
N VAL A 359 -7.10 26.63 -2.45
CA VAL A 359 -6.98 25.67 -1.31
C VAL A 359 -6.14 26.27 -0.18
N GLN A 360 -5.20 27.18 -0.48
CA GLN A 360 -4.27 27.74 0.48
C GLN A 360 -4.80 28.87 1.38
N ASP A 361 -5.91 29.47 1.02
CA ASP A 361 -6.52 30.50 1.87
C ASP A 361 -6.90 29.94 3.26
N VAL A 362 -6.96 28.61 3.41
CA VAL A 362 -7.32 27.92 4.65
C VAL A 362 -6.08 27.46 5.45
N LYS A 363 -5.07 26.80 4.83
CA LYS A 363 -3.84 26.36 5.52
C LYS A 363 -2.66 26.09 4.55
N LYS A 364 -1.49 26.67 4.84
CA LYS A 364 -0.27 26.44 4.04
C LYS A 364 0.36 25.08 4.38
N SER A 365 0.37 24.14 3.42
CA SER A 365 1.11 22.90 3.48
C SER A 365 2.46 23.00 2.77
N SER A 366 3.43 22.13 3.13
CA SER A 366 4.70 22.04 2.39
C SER A 366 4.46 21.43 1.01
N LEU A 367 5.10 21.98 -0.02
CA LEU A 367 5.01 21.48 -1.38
C LEU A 367 5.95 20.29 -1.57
N THR A 368 5.43 19.20 -2.12
CA THR A 368 6.19 17.97 -2.33
C THR A 368 6.16 17.58 -3.81
N PHE A 369 7.34 17.33 -4.36
CA PHE A 369 7.51 16.82 -5.72
C PHE A 369 8.30 15.52 -5.71
N ALA A 370 7.99 14.64 -6.65
CA ALA A 370 8.65 13.37 -6.82
C ALA A 370 9.23 13.23 -8.24
N PRO A 371 10.37 13.85 -8.54
CA PRO A 371 11.05 13.66 -9.82
C PRO A 371 11.53 12.21 -10.00
N GLU A 372 11.82 11.52 -8.90
CA GLU A 372 12.33 10.14 -8.77
C GLU A 372 13.74 9.94 -9.26
N ALA A 373 14.20 10.69 -10.27
CA ALA A 373 15.56 10.63 -10.82
C ALA A 373 16.13 12.01 -11.09
N GLY A 374 17.45 12.16 -10.88
CA GLY A 374 18.14 13.45 -11.03
C GLY A 374 18.29 13.91 -12.47
N SER A 375 18.55 12.99 -13.41
CA SER A 375 18.77 13.31 -14.82
C SER A 375 17.53 13.06 -15.67
N GLN A 376 17.42 13.77 -16.83
CA GLN A 376 16.36 13.52 -17.80
C GLN A 376 16.47 12.12 -18.40
N ARG A 377 17.69 11.64 -18.64
CA ARG A 377 17.96 10.29 -19.13
C ARG A 377 17.31 9.25 -18.22
N LEU A 378 17.61 9.31 -16.93
CA LEU A 378 17.10 8.32 -15.99
C LEU A 378 15.58 8.49 -15.75
N ARG A 379 15.03 9.71 -15.83
CA ARG A 379 13.56 9.92 -15.85
C ARG A 379 12.89 9.24 -17.06
N ASN A 380 13.57 9.20 -18.21
CA ASN A 380 13.08 8.45 -19.39
C ASN A 380 13.17 6.94 -19.16
N VAL A 381 14.26 6.42 -18.58
CA VAL A 381 14.41 5.01 -18.21
C VAL A 381 13.25 4.54 -17.34
N ILE A 382 12.92 5.30 -16.29
CA ILE A 382 11.81 4.95 -15.38
C ILE A 382 10.43 5.33 -15.93
N ASN A 383 10.35 5.93 -17.12
CA ASN A 383 9.13 6.43 -17.74
C ASN A 383 8.33 7.37 -16.84
N LYS A 384 8.99 8.30 -16.16
CA LYS A 384 8.32 9.25 -15.25
C LYS A 384 7.45 10.26 -16.01
N GLY A 385 7.78 10.54 -17.28
CA GLY A 385 7.05 11.48 -18.13
C GLY A 385 7.02 12.89 -17.54
N LEU A 386 8.18 13.37 -17.08
CA LEU A 386 8.37 14.67 -16.44
C LEU A 386 9.71 15.23 -16.92
N THR A 387 9.68 16.44 -17.48
CA THR A 387 10.90 17.12 -17.94
C THR A 387 11.50 17.98 -16.83
N GLU A 388 12.76 18.37 -16.98
CA GLU A 388 13.40 19.35 -16.09
C GLU A 388 12.67 20.69 -16.15
N GLU A 389 12.23 21.10 -17.34
CA GLU A 389 11.48 22.34 -17.55
C GLU A 389 10.16 22.34 -16.78
N ASP A 390 9.41 21.22 -16.81
CA ASP A 390 8.16 21.07 -16.04
C ASP A 390 8.42 21.24 -14.53
N ILE A 391 9.52 20.65 -14.02
CA ILE A 391 9.89 20.73 -12.62
C ILE A 391 10.22 22.16 -12.22
N LEU A 392 11.07 22.84 -13.00
CA LEU A 392 11.50 24.21 -12.71
C LEU A 392 10.34 25.21 -12.87
N HIS A 393 9.50 25.03 -13.89
CA HIS A 393 8.29 25.83 -14.07
C HIS A 393 7.35 25.69 -12.88
N GLY A 394 7.00 24.47 -12.49
CA GLY A 394 6.11 24.24 -11.37
C GLY A 394 6.65 24.73 -10.02
N ALA A 395 7.96 24.58 -9.79
CA ALA A 395 8.62 25.15 -8.60
C ALA A 395 8.58 26.68 -8.63
N GLY A 396 8.87 27.29 -9.79
CA GLY A 396 8.85 28.74 -9.97
C GLY A 396 7.46 29.34 -9.69
N GLU A 397 6.44 28.72 -10.22
CA GLU A 397 5.05 29.14 -9.98
C GLU A 397 4.67 29.02 -8.49
N ALA A 398 5.05 27.93 -7.85
CA ALA A 398 4.85 27.76 -6.42
C ALA A 398 5.53 28.89 -5.62
N PHE A 399 6.77 29.24 -5.97
CA PHE A 399 7.49 30.31 -5.32
C PHE A 399 6.83 31.69 -5.52
N LYS A 400 6.29 31.97 -6.70
CA LYS A 400 5.46 33.17 -6.95
C LYS A 400 4.20 33.17 -6.08
N GLY A 401 3.60 31.99 -5.83
CA GLY A 401 2.48 31.79 -4.91
C GLY A 401 2.83 31.95 -3.43
N GLY A 402 4.11 32.24 -3.09
CA GLY A 402 4.55 32.54 -1.73
C GLY A 402 5.11 31.36 -0.93
N TRP A 403 5.35 30.20 -1.58
CA TRP A 403 6.13 29.13 -0.96
C TRP A 403 7.61 29.47 -0.96
N ASN A 404 8.31 28.99 0.06
CA ASN A 404 9.76 29.04 0.14
C ASN A 404 10.38 27.72 0.59
N GLN A 405 9.55 26.67 0.69
CA GLN A 405 9.98 25.33 1.06
C GLN A 405 9.44 24.29 0.09
N VAL A 406 10.33 23.44 -0.43
CA VAL A 406 10.02 22.34 -1.34
C VAL A 406 10.64 21.05 -0.82
N LYS A 407 9.89 19.94 -0.86
CA LYS A 407 10.39 18.60 -0.65
C LYS A 407 10.52 17.88 -1.99
N LEU A 408 11.66 17.23 -2.19
CA LEU A 408 11.97 16.46 -3.40
C LEU A 408 12.23 15.01 -3.03
N TYR A 409 11.54 14.09 -3.70
CA TYR A 409 11.77 12.67 -3.53
C TYR A 409 12.46 12.07 -4.76
N PHE A 410 13.48 11.24 -4.50
CA PHE A 410 14.24 10.51 -5.50
C PHE A 410 14.48 9.08 -5.08
N MET A 411 14.84 8.23 -6.03
CA MET A 411 15.32 6.86 -5.79
C MET A 411 16.77 6.72 -6.23
N LEU A 412 17.54 5.91 -5.50
CA LEU A 412 18.89 5.47 -5.84
C LEU A 412 18.90 3.96 -6.09
N GLY A 413 19.78 3.50 -6.96
CA GLY A 413 19.87 2.09 -7.35
C GLY A 413 18.89 1.69 -8.45
N LEU A 414 18.39 2.64 -9.21
CA LEU A 414 17.54 2.38 -10.38
C LEU A 414 18.32 1.65 -11.49
N PRO A 415 17.64 0.81 -12.30
CA PRO A 415 18.28 0.17 -13.44
C PRO A 415 18.98 1.18 -14.35
N THR A 416 20.20 0.88 -14.81
CA THR A 416 21.08 1.71 -15.66
C THR A 416 21.57 3.02 -15.03
N GLU A 417 21.34 3.24 -13.71
CA GLU A 417 21.81 4.43 -13.02
C GLU A 417 23.34 4.60 -13.08
N THR A 418 23.79 5.80 -13.41
CA THR A 418 25.20 6.19 -13.45
C THR A 418 25.52 7.22 -12.35
N GLU A 419 26.79 7.49 -12.12
CA GLU A 419 27.23 8.52 -11.18
C GLU A 419 26.71 9.91 -11.57
N ASP A 420 26.65 10.23 -12.86
CA ASP A 420 26.13 11.50 -13.37
C ASP A 420 24.62 11.64 -13.09
N ASP A 421 23.86 10.55 -13.13
CA ASP A 421 22.43 10.58 -12.76
C ASP A 421 22.24 10.90 -11.26
N MET A 422 23.10 10.33 -10.41
CA MET A 422 23.09 10.60 -8.97
C MET A 422 23.49 12.05 -8.68
N LYS A 423 24.53 12.57 -9.32
CA LYS A 423 24.94 14.00 -9.24
C LYS A 423 23.84 14.92 -9.75
N GLY A 424 23.07 14.48 -10.75
CA GLY A 424 21.92 15.20 -11.29
C GLY A 424 20.87 15.54 -10.23
N ILE A 425 20.76 14.79 -9.13
CA ILE A 425 19.88 15.11 -8.00
C ILE A 425 20.30 16.44 -7.35
N ALA A 426 21.60 16.59 -7.09
CA ALA A 426 22.16 17.82 -6.51
C ALA A 426 22.00 19.01 -7.46
N HIS A 427 22.27 18.80 -8.75
CA HIS A 427 22.15 19.85 -9.77
C HIS A 427 20.69 20.32 -9.93
N LEU A 428 19.72 19.40 -9.92
CA LEU A 428 18.30 19.75 -10.00
C LEU A 428 17.86 20.54 -8.75
N ALA A 429 18.28 20.12 -7.57
CA ALA A 429 18.01 20.86 -6.32
C ALA A 429 18.61 22.27 -6.34
N GLN A 430 19.84 22.42 -6.88
CA GLN A 430 20.50 23.72 -7.09
C GLN A 430 19.70 24.63 -8.03
N LYS A 431 19.27 24.12 -9.19
CA LYS A 431 18.46 24.87 -10.16
C LYS A 431 17.12 25.32 -9.57
N ILE A 432 16.47 24.48 -8.77
CA ILE A 432 15.23 24.85 -8.06
C ILE A 432 15.52 25.99 -7.07
N ALA A 433 16.65 25.94 -6.35
CA ALA A 433 17.03 27.05 -5.46
C ALA A 433 17.32 28.34 -6.22
N GLU A 434 17.96 28.27 -7.38
CA GLU A 434 18.20 29.41 -8.27
C GLU A 434 16.90 30.01 -8.77
N THR A 435 15.96 29.17 -9.23
CA THR A 435 14.62 29.58 -9.69
C THR A 435 13.91 30.44 -8.63
N TYR A 436 14.00 30.10 -7.33
CA TYR A 436 13.43 30.95 -6.28
C TYR A 436 13.97 32.37 -6.30
N TYR A 437 15.28 32.52 -6.43
CA TYR A 437 15.94 33.85 -6.44
C TYR A 437 15.70 34.63 -7.74
N GLU A 438 15.39 33.94 -8.83
CA GLU A 438 15.05 34.56 -10.12
C GLU A 438 13.61 35.08 -10.14
N VAL A 439 12.63 34.23 -9.66
CA VAL A 439 11.19 34.54 -9.81
C VAL A 439 10.62 35.35 -8.65
N VAL A 440 11.24 35.34 -7.45
CA VAL A 440 10.75 36.06 -6.27
C VAL A 440 11.56 37.35 -6.06
N PRO A 441 10.96 38.53 -6.24
CA PRO A 441 11.61 39.81 -5.96
C PRO A 441 12.15 39.87 -4.53
N LYS A 442 13.32 40.53 -4.35
CA LYS A 442 14.02 40.57 -3.06
C LYS A 442 13.14 41.07 -1.91
N GLU A 443 12.27 42.04 -2.20
CA GLU A 443 11.35 42.68 -1.25
C GLU A 443 10.21 41.74 -0.81
N GLN A 444 9.89 40.73 -1.62
CA GLN A 444 8.81 39.76 -1.35
C GLN A 444 9.33 38.46 -0.72
N ARG A 445 10.64 38.27 -0.60
CA ARG A 445 11.24 37.06 -0.04
C ARG A 445 10.96 36.93 1.46
N ARG A 446 10.26 35.89 1.83
CA ARG A 446 9.97 35.53 3.23
C ARG A 446 11.09 34.68 3.84
N GLY A 447 12.34 35.05 3.62
CA GLY A 447 13.53 34.34 4.07
C GLY A 447 14.23 33.55 2.95
N LYS A 448 15.09 32.60 3.34
CA LYS A 448 15.83 31.76 2.39
C LYS A 448 14.93 30.61 1.89
N VAL A 449 15.13 30.21 0.64
CA VAL A 449 14.53 28.97 0.12
C VAL A 449 15.07 27.76 0.89
N GLN A 450 14.22 26.77 1.12
CA GLN A 450 14.58 25.49 1.72
C GLN A 450 14.19 24.35 0.78
N ILE A 451 15.17 23.58 0.35
CA ILE A 451 14.97 22.39 -0.49
C ILE A 451 15.32 21.17 0.34
N ASN A 452 14.33 20.35 0.65
CA ASN A 452 14.52 19.09 1.37
C ASN A 452 14.57 17.95 0.36
N VAL A 453 15.74 17.41 0.11
CA VAL A 453 15.97 16.25 -0.76
C VAL A 453 15.93 14.99 0.09
N SER A 454 15.08 14.05 -0.27
CA SER A 454 15.01 12.73 0.35
C SER A 454 15.18 11.66 -0.70
N THR A 455 16.08 10.70 -0.47
CA THR A 455 16.23 9.54 -1.34
C THR A 455 15.81 8.27 -0.61
N SER A 456 15.02 7.44 -1.32
CA SER A 456 14.81 6.04 -1.00
C SER A 456 15.69 5.17 -1.89
N PHE A 457 15.79 3.89 -1.56
CA PHE A 457 16.51 2.94 -2.41
C PHE A 457 15.51 2.09 -3.18
N PHE A 458 15.88 1.75 -4.41
CA PHE A 458 15.00 1.05 -5.33
C PHE A 458 14.78 -0.41 -4.92
N VAL A 459 13.51 -0.82 -4.86
CA VAL A 459 13.08 -2.20 -4.69
C VAL A 459 12.30 -2.64 -5.92
N PRO A 460 12.75 -3.68 -6.64
CA PRO A 460 12.03 -4.24 -7.78
C PRO A 460 10.77 -4.97 -7.31
N LYS A 461 9.60 -4.37 -7.47
CA LYS A 461 8.32 -4.95 -7.03
C LYS A 461 7.71 -5.89 -8.07
N PRO A 462 6.94 -6.91 -7.65
CA PRO A 462 6.16 -7.78 -8.54
C PRO A 462 5.27 -7.00 -9.51
N PHE A 463 5.03 -7.57 -10.69
CA PHE A 463 4.21 -6.99 -11.77
C PHE A 463 4.68 -5.64 -12.32
N THR A 464 5.93 -5.25 -12.07
CA THR A 464 6.52 -4.07 -12.68
C THR A 464 7.45 -4.46 -13.84
N PRO A 465 7.68 -3.57 -14.82
CA PRO A 465 8.75 -3.78 -15.81
C PRO A 465 10.12 -4.06 -15.18
N PHE A 466 10.37 -3.55 -13.99
CA PHE A 466 11.63 -3.72 -13.27
C PHE A 466 11.69 -4.94 -12.35
N GLN A 467 10.69 -5.82 -12.36
CA GLN A 467 10.65 -7.01 -11.51
C GLN A 467 11.84 -7.99 -11.71
N TRP A 468 12.52 -7.90 -12.85
CA TRP A 468 13.70 -8.71 -13.16
C TRP A 468 15.03 -8.07 -12.72
N ALA A 469 15.03 -6.76 -12.42
CA ALA A 469 16.24 -6.03 -12.06
C ALA A 469 16.82 -6.52 -10.72
N PRO A 470 18.17 -6.50 -10.56
CA PRO A 470 18.80 -6.72 -9.27
C PRO A 470 18.64 -5.50 -8.36
N MET A 471 18.86 -5.71 -7.08
CA MET A 471 19.10 -4.66 -6.10
C MET A 471 20.61 -4.52 -5.83
N PHE A 472 20.95 -3.72 -4.84
CA PHE A 472 22.31 -3.49 -4.38
C PHE A 472 22.44 -3.93 -2.91
N ARG A 473 23.69 -4.16 -2.46
CA ARG A 473 23.99 -4.37 -1.04
C ARG A 473 23.83 -3.08 -0.23
N GLU A 474 23.75 -3.22 1.07
CA GLU A 474 23.65 -2.09 2.00
C GLU A 474 24.79 -1.08 1.81
N GLU A 475 26.01 -1.58 1.67
CA GLU A 475 27.22 -0.77 1.46
C GLU A 475 27.18 0.02 0.16
N ASP A 476 26.70 -0.61 -0.92
CA ASP A 476 26.58 0.03 -2.24
C ASP A 476 25.55 1.16 -2.19
N PHE A 477 24.42 0.96 -1.49
CA PHE A 477 23.41 2.01 -1.29
C PHE A 477 23.97 3.19 -0.51
N ILE A 478 24.76 2.93 0.54
CA ILE A 478 25.43 3.99 1.32
C ILE A 478 26.40 4.77 0.44
N GLU A 479 27.20 4.09 -0.40
CA GLU A 479 28.13 4.79 -1.31
C GLU A 479 27.38 5.66 -2.33
N LYS A 480 26.27 5.19 -2.89
CA LYS A 480 25.41 5.98 -3.78
C LYS A 480 24.87 7.24 -3.07
N ALA A 481 24.37 7.11 -1.83
CA ALA A 481 23.90 8.25 -1.05
C ALA A 481 25.04 9.25 -0.74
N LYS A 482 26.26 8.76 -0.52
CA LYS A 482 27.45 9.64 -0.32
C LYS A 482 27.80 10.42 -1.57
N VAL A 483 27.67 9.84 -2.77
CA VAL A 483 27.87 10.58 -4.04
C VAL A 483 26.95 11.79 -4.08
N VAL A 484 25.65 11.60 -3.86
CA VAL A 484 24.68 12.72 -3.84
C VAL A 484 25.03 13.74 -2.75
N LYS A 485 25.35 13.29 -1.53
CA LYS A 485 25.71 14.18 -0.41
C LYS A 485 26.94 15.05 -0.72
N ASN A 486 27.96 14.44 -1.32
CA ASN A 486 29.19 15.17 -1.66
C ASN A 486 28.94 16.17 -2.77
N GLU A 487 28.15 15.81 -3.78
CA GLU A 487 27.79 16.71 -4.87
C GLU A 487 26.93 17.90 -4.37
N ILE A 488 25.99 17.69 -3.45
CA ILE A 488 25.22 18.78 -2.82
C ILE A 488 26.18 19.77 -2.11
N ARG A 489 27.20 19.26 -1.42
CA ARG A 489 28.19 20.12 -0.74
C ARG A 489 29.02 20.98 -1.68
N SER A 490 29.15 20.63 -2.94
CA SER A 490 29.83 21.39 -3.96
C SER A 490 28.97 22.52 -4.55
N GLN A 491 27.65 22.48 -4.35
CA GLN A 491 26.72 23.42 -4.95
C GLN A 491 26.74 24.80 -4.28
N LEU A 492 26.47 25.84 -5.06
CA LEU A 492 26.46 27.24 -4.59
C LEU A 492 25.45 27.48 -3.46
N ASN A 493 24.25 26.92 -3.60
CA ASN A 493 23.16 27.06 -2.63
C ASN A 493 23.09 25.89 -1.61
N GLN A 494 24.21 25.20 -1.35
CA GLN A 494 24.25 24.04 -0.44
C GLN A 494 23.60 24.28 0.93
N ARG A 495 23.66 25.51 1.46
CA ARG A 495 23.04 25.87 2.75
C ARG A 495 21.53 25.94 2.72
N SER A 496 20.93 25.94 1.54
CA SER A 496 19.48 25.87 1.32
C SER A 496 18.99 24.44 1.06
N ILE A 497 19.90 23.50 0.83
CA ILE A 497 19.59 22.11 0.49
C ILE A 497 19.88 21.21 1.69
N ARG A 498 18.86 20.56 2.21
CA ARG A 498 18.96 19.51 3.22
C ARG A 498 18.82 18.17 2.55
N TYR A 499 19.65 17.19 2.92
CA TYR A 499 19.63 15.86 2.33
C TYR A 499 19.57 14.77 3.38
N ASN A 500 18.66 13.84 3.21
CA ASN A 500 18.51 12.62 3.99
C ASN A 500 18.18 11.43 3.08
N TRP A 501 18.44 10.23 3.56
CA TRP A 501 18.11 8.97 2.86
C TRP A 501 17.50 7.97 3.84
N HIS A 502 16.79 6.97 3.30
CA HIS A 502 16.21 5.88 4.05
C HIS A 502 17.30 4.88 4.48
N GLU A 503 17.00 4.05 5.46
CA GLU A 503 17.94 3.03 5.94
C GLU A 503 18.10 1.91 4.90
N PRO A 504 19.34 1.57 4.49
CA PRO A 504 19.59 0.55 3.46
C PRO A 504 19.17 -0.85 3.86
N ASP A 505 19.36 -1.23 5.12
CA ASP A 505 19.04 -2.55 5.67
C ASP A 505 17.53 -2.82 5.65
N VAL A 506 16.70 -1.82 5.96
CA VAL A 506 15.24 -1.88 5.77
C VAL A 506 14.89 -2.17 4.32
N THR A 507 15.55 -1.48 3.38
CA THR A 507 15.32 -1.67 1.93
C THR A 507 15.70 -3.07 1.44
N VAL A 508 16.84 -3.59 1.90
CA VAL A 508 17.29 -4.94 1.51
C VAL A 508 16.33 -6.00 2.04
N LEU A 509 15.86 -5.87 3.28
CA LEU A 509 14.86 -6.75 3.85
C LEU A 509 13.51 -6.64 3.13
N GLU A 510 13.04 -5.43 2.82
CA GLU A 510 11.84 -5.21 2.01
C GLU A 510 11.94 -5.91 0.67
N GLY A 511 13.10 -5.82 0.00
CA GLY A 511 13.37 -6.51 -1.26
C GLY A 511 13.29 -8.02 -1.15
N PHE A 512 13.81 -8.61 -0.07
CA PHE A 512 13.68 -10.04 0.21
C PHE A 512 12.22 -10.45 0.38
N LEU A 513 11.47 -9.73 1.19
CA LEU A 513 10.07 -10.04 1.48
C LEU A 513 9.18 -9.83 0.24
N ALA A 514 9.40 -8.77 -0.54
CA ALA A 514 8.61 -8.48 -1.73
C ALA A 514 8.85 -9.46 -2.88
N ARG A 515 10.07 -10.01 -2.99
CA ARG A 515 10.52 -10.85 -4.11
C ARG A 515 10.62 -12.34 -3.77
N GLY A 516 10.36 -12.67 -2.51
CA GLY A 516 10.50 -14.02 -1.95
C GLY A 516 9.50 -15.02 -2.52
N ASP A 517 9.80 -16.28 -2.33
CA ASP A 517 8.90 -17.41 -2.55
C ASP A 517 8.51 -18.06 -1.20
N ARG A 518 7.76 -19.17 -1.22
CA ARG A 518 7.26 -19.81 0.02
C ARG A 518 8.35 -20.29 0.97
N ARG A 519 9.59 -20.47 0.51
CA ARG A 519 10.73 -20.81 1.37
C ARG A 519 11.10 -19.68 2.33
N CYS A 520 10.65 -18.46 2.05
CA CYS A 520 10.87 -17.29 2.93
C CYS A 520 10.05 -17.38 4.23
N SER A 521 8.94 -18.15 4.25
CA SER A 521 8.09 -18.32 5.45
C SER A 521 8.91 -18.77 6.66
N LYS A 522 9.86 -19.69 6.48
CA LYS A 522 10.71 -20.19 7.58
C LYS A 522 11.62 -19.10 8.17
N VAL A 523 12.07 -18.14 7.35
CA VAL A 523 12.89 -17.01 7.83
C VAL A 523 12.03 -16.03 8.61
N ILE A 524 10.83 -15.71 8.10
CA ILE A 524 9.88 -14.81 8.76
C ILE A 524 9.48 -15.37 10.12
N LEU A 525 9.16 -16.67 10.18
CA LEU A 525 8.83 -17.33 11.45
C LEU A 525 10.02 -17.31 12.40
N LYS A 526 11.23 -17.62 11.93
CA LYS A 526 12.43 -17.62 12.74
C LYS A 526 12.78 -16.23 13.28
N ALA A 527 12.63 -15.19 12.45
CA ALA A 527 12.83 -13.81 12.89
C ALA A 527 11.83 -13.42 13.99
N TYR A 528 10.54 -13.77 13.82
CA TYR A 528 9.52 -13.54 14.83
C TYR A 528 9.83 -14.29 16.14
N GLU A 529 10.18 -15.57 16.10
CA GLU A 529 10.58 -16.37 17.26
C GLU A 529 11.76 -15.76 18.04
N LYS A 530 12.63 -15.02 17.33
CA LYS A 530 13.78 -14.30 17.91
C LYS A 530 13.42 -12.89 18.39
N GLY A 531 12.19 -12.45 18.21
CA GLY A 531 11.69 -11.17 18.71
C GLY A 531 11.66 -10.03 17.67
N ALA A 532 11.78 -10.30 16.36
CA ALA A 532 11.52 -9.31 15.34
C ALA A 532 10.03 -8.96 15.33
N LEU A 533 9.73 -7.67 15.49
CA LEU A 533 8.37 -7.16 15.56
C LEU A 533 8.38 -5.67 15.23
N TYR A 534 7.34 -5.18 14.55
CA TYR A 534 7.24 -3.79 14.12
C TYR A 534 8.42 -3.34 13.25
N ASP A 535 8.81 -4.18 12.28
CA ASP A 535 9.95 -3.91 11.39
C ASP A 535 9.77 -2.65 10.53
N ALA A 536 8.54 -2.15 10.37
CA ALA A 536 8.24 -0.88 9.72
C ALA A 536 8.58 0.36 10.58
N TRP A 537 8.89 0.17 11.87
CA TRP A 537 9.18 1.24 12.82
C TRP A 537 10.67 1.26 13.15
N SER A 538 11.35 2.36 12.85
CA SER A 538 12.81 2.47 12.98
C SER A 538 13.33 2.19 14.38
N GLU A 539 12.56 2.53 15.43
CA GLU A 539 12.90 2.26 16.83
C GLU A 539 12.79 0.78 17.22
N SER A 540 12.02 0.01 16.46
CA SER A 540 11.79 -1.43 16.74
C SER A 540 12.56 -2.34 15.78
N PHE A 541 13.00 -1.82 14.66
CA PHE A 541 13.68 -2.60 13.62
C PHE A 541 15.00 -3.20 14.10
N ARG A 542 15.16 -4.51 13.98
CA ARG A 542 16.32 -5.26 14.45
C ARG A 542 16.89 -6.15 13.35
N TYR A 543 17.68 -5.55 12.48
CA TYR A 543 18.29 -6.29 11.36
C TYR A 543 19.26 -7.38 11.79
N ASP A 544 19.87 -7.26 12.97
CA ASP A 544 20.70 -8.32 13.59
C ASP A 544 19.91 -9.62 13.78
N ILE A 545 18.65 -9.54 14.24
CA ILE A 545 17.75 -10.69 14.39
C ILE A 545 17.49 -11.36 13.02
N TRP A 546 17.25 -10.57 12.00
CA TRP A 546 17.03 -11.10 10.64
C TRP A 546 18.27 -11.79 10.08
N LYS A 547 19.48 -11.22 10.30
CA LYS A 547 20.75 -11.87 9.90
C LYS A 547 20.94 -13.24 10.57
N GLU A 548 20.58 -13.36 11.85
CA GLU A 548 20.59 -14.65 12.54
C GLU A 548 19.56 -15.63 11.96
N ALA A 549 18.34 -15.15 11.68
CA ALA A 549 17.28 -15.96 11.09
C ALA A 549 17.68 -16.52 9.71
N PHE A 550 18.29 -15.70 8.86
CA PHE A 550 18.85 -16.16 7.57
C PHE A 550 19.91 -17.26 7.78
N LYS A 551 20.84 -17.03 8.69
CA LYS A 551 21.91 -18.00 9.00
C LYS A 551 21.35 -19.34 9.51
N GLU A 552 20.38 -19.31 10.43
CA GLU A 552 19.81 -20.53 11.01
C GLU A 552 18.93 -21.30 10.03
N THR A 553 18.23 -20.61 9.15
CA THR A 553 17.36 -21.24 8.15
C THR A 553 18.08 -21.66 6.87
N GLY A 554 19.32 -21.19 6.67
CA GLY A 554 20.11 -21.45 5.47
C GLY A 554 19.52 -20.83 4.20
N VAL A 555 18.72 -19.77 4.33
CA VAL A 555 18.15 -19.03 3.19
C VAL A 555 19.11 -17.91 2.80
N ASP A 556 19.51 -17.88 1.54
CA ASP A 556 20.37 -16.84 1.00
C ASP A 556 19.54 -15.61 0.57
N ILE A 557 19.68 -14.50 1.29
CA ILE A 557 19.02 -13.25 0.96
C ILE A 557 19.49 -12.69 -0.41
N GLU A 558 20.75 -12.88 -0.77
CA GLU A 558 21.33 -12.39 -2.03
C GLU A 558 20.68 -13.06 -3.25
N PHE A 559 20.26 -14.34 -3.13
CA PHE A 559 19.52 -15.02 -4.17
C PHE A 559 18.25 -14.28 -4.58
N TYR A 560 17.55 -13.66 -3.63
CA TYR A 560 16.31 -12.93 -3.87
C TYR A 560 16.54 -11.47 -4.27
N THR A 561 17.59 -10.84 -3.77
CA THR A 561 17.82 -9.39 -3.88
C THR A 561 18.80 -9.00 -4.98
N LEU A 562 19.99 -9.62 -5.04
CA LEU A 562 21.09 -9.17 -5.89
C LEU A 562 21.09 -9.76 -7.29
N ARG A 563 20.37 -10.85 -7.50
CA ARG A 563 20.35 -11.54 -8.79
C ARG A 563 19.44 -10.82 -9.80
N GLU A 564 19.96 -10.49 -11.00
CA GLU A 564 19.11 -10.21 -12.15
C GLU A 564 18.38 -11.50 -12.55
N ARG A 565 17.06 -11.45 -12.68
CA ARG A 565 16.24 -12.61 -13.06
C ARG A 565 16.07 -12.67 -14.56
N SER A 566 16.07 -13.86 -15.13
CA SER A 566 15.74 -14.05 -16.54
C SER A 566 14.26 -13.77 -16.79
N THR A 567 13.94 -13.20 -17.96
CA THR A 567 12.54 -13.02 -18.38
C THR A 567 11.82 -14.35 -18.64
N ASP A 568 12.57 -15.45 -18.83
CA ASP A 568 12.04 -16.80 -19.02
C ASP A 568 11.84 -17.56 -17.69
N GLU A 569 12.37 -17.03 -16.60
CA GLU A 569 12.20 -17.61 -15.26
C GLU A 569 10.73 -17.55 -14.81
N ILE A 570 10.29 -18.60 -14.13
CA ILE A 570 9.00 -18.60 -13.43
C ILE A 570 9.19 -17.82 -12.12
N LEU A 571 8.47 -16.70 -12.00
CA LEU A 571 8.50 -15.87 -10.80
C LEU A 571 7.44 -16.34 -9.79
N PRO A 572 7.65 -16.12 -8.49
CA PRO A 572 6.72 -16.56 -7.44
C PRO A 572 5.27 -16.10 -7.64
N TRP A 573 5.04 -15.01 -8.36
CA TRP A 573 3.74 -14.42 -8.63
C TRP A 573 3.20 -14.66 -10.05
N ASP A 574 3.88 -15.43 -10.91
CA ASP A 574 3.48 -15.65 -12.32
C ASP A 574 2.16 -16.44 -12.46
N PHE A 575 1.70 -17.10 -11.39
CA PHE A 575 0.40 -17.77 -11.34
C PHE A 575 -0.79 -16.79 -11.17
N ILE A 576 -0.52 -15.53 -10.83
CA ILE A 576 -1.55 -14.49 -10.71
C ILE A 576 -1.69 -13.75 -12.05
N ASP A 577 -2.91 -13.65 -12.55
CA ASP A 577 -3.25 -12.77 -13.66
C ASP A 577 -3.70 -11.40 -13.14
N ALA A 578 -2.76 -10.48 -13.03
CA ALA A 578 -3.01 -9.10 -12.61
C ALA A 578 -3.62 -8.21 -13.72
N GLY A 579 -3.96 -8.79 -14.88
CA GLY A 579 -4.47 -8.06 -16.05
C GLY A 579 -3.37 -7.43 -16.91
N VAL A 580 -2.18 -7.23 -16.37
CA VAL A 580 -1.00 -6.75 -17.11
C VAL A 580 -0.21 -7.95 -17.61
N THR A 581 0.01 -8.03 -18.93
CA THR A 581 0.66 -9.21 -19.53
C THR A 581 2.18 -9.19 -19.32
N LYS A 582 2.79 -10.38 -19.13
CA LYS A 582 4.26 -10.54 -19.06
C LYS A 582 4.93 -9.98 -20.32
N LYS A 583 4.32 -10.16 -21.51
CA LYS A 583 4.81 -9.61 -22.78
C LYS A 583 4.90 -8.08 -22.76
N PHE A 584 3.92 -7.40 -22.16
CA PHE A 584 3.98 -5.95 -21.99
C PHE A 584 5.10 -5.54 -21.04
N LEU A 585 5.23 -6.21 -19.90
CA LEU A 585 6.29 -5.91 -18.91
C LEU A 585 7.70 -6.10 -19.51
N ILE A 586 7.92 -7.18 -20.27
CA ILE A 586 9.20 -7.42 -20.99
C ILE A 586 9.46 -6.30 -22.00
N ARG A 587 8.47 -5.91 -22.80
CA ARG A 587 8.64 -4.80 -23.75
C ARG A 587 9.04 -3.51 -23.04
N GLU A 588 8.39 -3.17 -21.93
CA GLU A 588 8.71 -1.98 -21.15
C GLU A 588 10.10 -2.07 -20.48
N TRP A 589 10.54 -3.29 -20.11
CA TRP A 589 11.89 -3.53 -19.62
C TRP A 589 12.94 -3.23 -20.70
N GLU A 590 12.74 -3.70 -21.93
CA GLU A 590 13.63 -3.42 -23.05
C GLU A 590 13.60 -1.94 -23.48
N GLN A 591 12.43 -1.31 -23.43
CA GLN A 591 12.32 0.13 -23.68
C GLN A 591 13.02 0.96 -22.60
N ALA A 592 13.05 0.51 -21.36
CA ALA A 592 13.83 1.16 -20.31
C ALA A 592 15.33 1.14 -20.62
N LYS A 593 15.87 -0.01 -21.02
CA LYS A 593 17.28 -0.16 -21.44
C LYS A 593 17.61 0.71 -22.66
N ALA A 594 16.63 0.93 -23.54
CA ALA A 594 16.75 1.79 -24.72
C ALA A 594 16.44 3.27 -24.42
N GLU A 595 16.17 3.64 -23.15
CA GLU A 595 15.85 5.01 -22.70
C GLU A 595 14.62 5.64 -23.39
N THR A 596 13.75 4.82 -23.98
CA THR A 596 12.57 5.29 -24.72
C THR A 596 11.35 5.45 -23.80
N VAL A 597 10.50 6.41 -24.14
CA VAL A 597 9.33 6.78 -23.31
C VAL A 597 8.06 6.15 -23.90
N THR A 598 7.20 5.65 -23.03
CA THR A 598 5.87 5.17 -23.36
C THR A 598 4.84 6.22 -22.98
N PRO A 599 3.95 6.66 -23.90
CA PRO A 599 2.93 7.66 -23.61
C PRO A 599 1.90 7.14 -22.58
N ASN A 600 1.21 8.08 -21.90
CA ASN A 600 0.17 7.73 -20.95
C ASN A 600 -1.13 7.24 -21.64
N CYS A 601 -2.05 6.65 -20.86
CA CYS A 601 -3.26 6.02 -21.37
C CYS A 601 -4.24 6.98 -22.06
N ARG A 602 -4.23 8.30 -21.73
CA ARG A 602 -5.06 9.30 -22.43
C ARG A 602 -4.49 9.66 -23.80
N GLN A 603 -3.15 9.59 -23.95
CA GLN A 603 -2.49 9.90 -25.22
C GLN A 603 -2.54 8.72 -26.19
N LYS A 604 -2.23 7.52 -25.71
CA LYS A 604 -2.18 6.30 -26.54
C LYS A 604 -2.28 5.04 -25.71
N CYS A 605 -3.05 4.07 -26.17
CA CYS A 605 -3.10 2.75 -25.57
C CYS A 605 -1.74 2.03 -25.75
N SER A 606 -1.10 1.66 -24.62
CA SER A 606 0.17 0.95 -24.62
C SER A 606 0.04 -0.57 -24.82
N GLY A 607 -1.18 -1.12 -24.91
CA GLY A 607 -1.40 -2.56 -25.10
C GLY A 607 -0.93 -3.39 -23.90
N CYS A 608 -1.17 -2.92 -22.67
CA CYS A 608 -0.74 -3.59 -21.44
C CYS A 608 -1.51 -4.89 -21.11
N GLY A 609 -2.70 -5.09 -21.69
CA GLY A 609 -3.53 -6.29 -21.45
C GLY A 609 -4.87 -6.01 -20.76
N VAL A 610 -5.01 -4.90 -20.02
CA VAL A 610 -6.19 -4.63 -19.18
C VAL A 610 -7.47 -4.30 -19.94
N LEU A 611 -7.41 -4.16 -21.26
CA LEU A 611 -8.61 -4.02 -22.13
C LEU A 611 -9.57 -5.21 -22.00
N LYS A 612 -9.11 -6.37 -21.52
CA LYS A 612 -9.97 -7.53 -21.26
C LYS A 612 -11.11 -7.20 -20.27
N TYR A 613 -10.93 -6.24 -19.38
CA TYR A 613 -11.94 -5.82 -18.41
C TYR A 613 -13.03 -4.90 -18.98
N LYS A 614 -12.92 -4.48 -20.25
CA LYS A 614 -13.93 -3.69 -20.99
C LYS A 614 -14.34 -2.39 -20.28
N GLY A 615 -13.40 -1.66 -19.70
CA GLY A 615 -13.68 -0.39 -19.03
C GLY A 615 -12.42 0.40 -18.70
N GLY A 616 -12.60 1.62 -18.21
CA GLY A 616 -11.55 2.55 -17.81
C GLY A 616 -11.09 3.50 -18.92
N VAL A 617 -10.31 4.53 -18.53
CA VAL A 617 -9.91 5.69 -19.35
C VAL A 617 -9.34 5.29 -20.73
N CYS A 618 -8.56 4.21 -20.81
CA CYS A 618 -7.95 3.78 -22.08
C CYS A 618 -8.98 3.25 -23.10
N CYS A 619 -10.19 2.86 -22.66
CA CYS A 619 -11.25 2.39 -23.54
C CYS A 619 -12.12 3.54 -24.09
N GLU A 620 -12.23 4.63 -23.35
CA GLU A 620 -13.04 5.81 -23.72
C GLU A 620 -12.47 6.55 -24.94
N SER A 621 -11.15 6.49 -25.15
CA SER A 621 -10.49 7.14 -26.29
C SER A 621 -10.71 6.48 -27.65
N LYS A 622 -11.56 5.43 -27.75
CA LYS A 622 -11.86 4.68 -28.98
C LYS A 622 -13.27 4.88 -29.52
N ASN A 623 -14.06 5.78 -28.92
CA ASN A 623 -15.40 6.14 -29.46
C ASN A 623 -15.36 7.41 -30.29
#